data_b269379c8dfa65599e36e22e41fe64f8
#
_entry.id   b269379c8dfa65599e36e22e41fe64f8
#
_cell.length_a   1.000
_cell.length_b   1.000
_cell.length_c   1.000
_cell.angle_alpha   90.00
_cell.angle_beta   90.00
_cell.angle_gamma   90.00
#
_symmetry.space_group_name_H-M   'P 1'
#
loop_
_entity.id
_entity.type
_entity.pdbx_description
1 polymer ?
#
loop_
_entity_poly.entity_id
_entity_poly.type
_entity_poly.pdbx_seq_one_letter_code
_entity_poly.pdbx_strand_id
1 'polypeptide(L)'
;MATYNTPKRATAFKMYIGLVSQADAKLLKVNPTIAAGDFQISKDGGAFANLATLPSVNPAGGRAVMIDLSASEMTADNVVVQCVDAAGAEWCDQMINLQTTVSQLDDLATATNLAAVPTSAAIADAVWDEVVDGTTTARQSVRLSNSALGGKASGLNTTTAVYRDLA
;
A
#
# COMPACT_ATOMS: atom_id res chain seq x y z
N MET A 1 -11.92 14.20 0.21
CA MET A 1 -12.21 13.39 -0.99
C MET A 1 -12.16 11.93 -0.56
N ALA A 2 -13.19 11.14 -0.81
CA ALA A 2 -13.09 9.70 -0.61
C ALA A 2 -12.21 9.15 -1.72
N THR A 3 -11.02 8.70 -1.38
CA THR A 3 -10.14 7.97 -2.29
C THR A 3 -10.66 6.54 -2.40
N TYR A 4 -11.07 6.14 -3.58
CA TYR A 4 -11.36 4.73 -3.88
C TYR A 4 -10.03 4.00 -3.99
N ASN A 5 -9.54 3.53 -2.88
CA ASN A 5 -8.31 2.75 -2.84
C ASN A 5 -8.61 1.29 -3.16
N THR A 6 -7.67 0.61 -3.81
CA THR A 6 -7.71 -0.84 -3.97
C THR A 6 -7.85 -1.50 -2.60
N PRO A 7 -8.67 -2.57 -2.45
CA PRO A 7 -8.81 -3.25 -1.16
C PRO A 7 -7.45 -3.65 -0.60
N LYS A 8 -7.18 -3.25 0.64
CA LYS A 8 -5.92 -3.58 1.31
C LYS A 8 -6.02 -4.93 1.99
N ARG A 9 -5.00 -5.77 1.81
CA ARG A 9 -4.90 -7.05 2.48
C ARG A 9 -4.92 -6.89 4.00
N ALA A 10 -5.61 -7.78 4.69
CA ALA A 10 -5.77 -7.79 6.15
C ALA A 10 -6.37 -6.49 6.75
N THR A 11 -7.13 -5.75 5.96
CA THR A 11 -7.85 -4.54 6.39
C THR A 11 -9.33 -4.72 6.07
N ALA A 12 -10.21 -4.41 7.03
CA ALA A 12 -11.65 -4.49 6.81
C ALA A 12 -12.08 -3.64 5.61
N PHE A 13 -12.99 -4.18 4.80
CA PHE A 13 -13.43 -3.55 3.57
C PHE A 13 -14.95 -3.59 3.44
N LYS A 14 -15.55 -2.44 3.11
CA LYS A 14 -16.99 -2.31 2.87
C LYS A 14 -17.24 -2.01 1.41
N MET A 15 -18.21 -2.73 0.84
CA MET A 15 -18.66 -2.48 -0.52
C MET A 15 -20.16 -2.54 -0.63
N TYR A 16 -20.70 -1.89 -1.66
CA TYR A 16 -22.10 -1.92 -2.00
C TYR A 16 -22.29 -2.61 -3.34
N ILE A 17 -23.29 -3.47 -3.40
CA ILE A 17 -23.69 -4.18 -4.63
C ILE A 17 -25.20 -4.06 -4.84
N GLY A 18 -25.64 -4.29 -6.07
CA GLY A 18 -27.04 -4.48 -6.39
C GLY A 18 -27.26 -5.93 -6.78
N LEU A 19 -28.28 -6.57 -6.22
CA LEU A 19 -28.70 -7.91 -6.59
C LEU A 19 -29.72 -7.84 -7.72
N VAL A 20 -29.46 -8.50 -8.83
CA VAL A 20 -30.38 -8.53 -9.98
C VAL A 20 -31.59 -9.38 -9.64
N SER A 21 -32.79 -8.84 -9.81
CA SER A 21 -34.03 -9.56 -9.54
C SER A 21 -34.18 -10.78 -10.47
N GLN A 22 -34.53 -11.93 -9.93
CA GLN A 22 -34.80 -13.10 -10.77
C GLN A 22 -36.14 -12.99 -11.50
N ALA A 23 -37.11 -12.28 -10.92
CA ALA A 23 -38.41 -12.06 -11.55
C ALA A 23 -38.34 -11.07 -12.74
N ASP A 24 -37.43 -10.12 -12.69
CA ASP A 24 -37.16 -9.19 -13.79
C ASP A 24 -35.66 -8.82 -13.81
N ALA A 25 -34.91 -9.47 -14.67
CA ALA A 25 -33.46 -9.30 -14.80
C ALA A 25 -33.02 -7.89 -15.27
N LYS A 26 -33.95 -7.00 -15.59
CA LYS A 26 -33.68 -5.59 -15.91
C LYS A 26 -33.62 -4.70 -14.68
N LEU A 27 -34.07 -5.23 -13.54
CA LEU A 27 -34.20 -4.47 -12.30
C LEU A 27 -33.34 -5.08 -11.19
N LEU A 28 -32.87 -4.23 -10.29
CA LEU A 28 -32.29 -4.69 -9.03
C LEU A 28 -33.42 -5.05 -8.05
N LYS A 29 -33.23 -6.13 -7.33
CA LYS A 29 -34.15 -6.55 -6.27
C LYS A 29 -34.29 -5.48 -5.20
N VAL A 30 -35.52 -5.12 -4.90
CA VAL A 30 -35.84 -4.18 -3.81
C VAL A 30 -35.93 -4.97 -2.53
N ASN A 31 -35.26 -4.51 -1.50
CA ASN A 31 -35.27 -5.07 -0.17
C ASN A 31 -35.11 -6.60 -0.15
N PRO A 32 -33.98 -7.14 -0.68
CA PRO A 32 -33.75 -8.57 -0.72
C PRO A 32 -33.76 -9.16 0.69
N THR A 33 -34.30 -10.36 0.85
CA THR A 33 -34.30 -11.12 2.10
C THR A 33 -33.00 -11.91 2.19
N ILE A 34 -32.03 -11.40 2.96
CA ILE A 34 -30.70 -12.01 3.06
C ILE A 34 -30.66 -12.96 4.25
N ALA A 35 -30.28 -14.21 4.01
CA ALA A 35 -30.17 -15.26 5.00
C ALA A 35 -28.72 -15.78 5.13
N ALA A 36 -28.45 -16.52 6.18
CA ALA A 36 -27.17 -17.18 6.36
C ALA A 36 -26.94 -18.24 5.26
N GLY A 37 -25.79 -18.18 4.60
CA GLY A 37 -25.45 -19.06 3.50
C GLY A 37 -25.64 -18.44 2.12
N ASP A 38 -26.41 -17.36 1.99
CA ASP A 38 -26.59 -16.65 0.72
C ASP A 38 -25.31 -15.94 0.24
N PHE A 39 -24.48 -15.56 1.19
CA PHE A 39 -23.20 -14.92 0.91
C PHE A 39 -22.06 -15.75 1.50
N GLN A 40 -21.21 -16.19 0.62
CA GLN A 40 -20.04 -17.00 0.98
C GLN A 40 -18.77 -16.39 0.42
N ILE A 41 -17.67 -16.63 1.11
CA ILE A 41 -16.34 -16.13 0.75
C ILE A 41 -15.38 -17.28 0.50
N SER A 42 -14.58 -17.15 -0.54
CA SER A 42 -13.40 -17.98 -0.80
C SER A 42 -12.16 -17.10 -0.82
N LYS A 43 -11.06 -17.60 -0.26
CA LYS A 43 -9.76 -16.94 -0.19
C LYS A 43 -8.74 -17.75 -0.98
N ASP A 44 -8.06 -17.11 -1.93
CA ASP A 44 -7.00 -17.72 -2.76
C ASP A 44 -7.38 -19.09 -3.36
N GLY A 45 -8.64 -19.23 -3.80
CA GLY A 45 -9.16 -20.47 -4.37
C GLY A 45 -9.47 -21.57 -3.35
N GLY A 46 -9.51 -21.26 -2.06
CA GLY A 46 -9.93 -22.18 -1.01
C GLY A 46 -11.44 -22.47 -1.03
N ALA A 47 -11.91 -23.30 -0.10
CA ALA A 47 -13.32 -23.62 0.04
C ALA A 47 -14.14 -22.38 0.42
N PHE A 48 -15.40 -22.34 -0.07
CA PHE A 48 -16.34 -21.30 0.33
C PHE A 48 -16.80 -21.50 1.78
N ALA A 49 -16.88 -20.39 2.52
CA ALA A 49 -17.40 -20.33 3.87
C ALA A 49 -18.36 -19.14 4.00
N ASN A 50 -19.30 -19.21 4.92
CA ASN A 50 -20.22 -18.09 5.16
C ASN A 50 -19.45 -16.86 5.64
N LEU A 51 -19.93 -15.68 5.24
CA LEU A 51 -19.41 -14.40 5.76
C LEU A 51 -19.60 -14.33 7.28
N ALA A 52 -18.62 -13.75 7.96
CA ALA A 52 -18.70 -13.52 9.40
C ALA A 52 -19.80 -12.51 9.77
N THR A 53 -20.01 -11.53 8.92
CA THR A 53 -21.08 -10.53 9.07
C THR A 53 -22.08 -10.69 7.93
N LEU A 54 -23.35 -10.93 8.28
CA LEU A 54 -24.42 -11.02 7.27
C LEU A 54 -24.59 -9.66 6.60
N PRO A 55 -24.57 -9.60 5.25
CA PRO A 55 -24.80 -8.36 4.51
C PRO A 55 -26.18 -7.75 4.84
N SER A 56 -26.28 -6.45 4.70
CA SER A 56 -27.51 -5.72 5.03
C SER A 56 -27.96 -4.80 3.90
N VAL A 57 -29.28 -4.61 3.78
CA VAL A 57 -29.84 -3.65 2.82
C VAL A 57 -29.64 -2.24 3.37
N ASN A 58 -28.97 -1.38 2.63
CA ASN A 58 -28.66 -0.02 3.04
C ASN A 58 -28.82 0.99 1.86
N PRO A 59 -29.74 1.97 1.92
CA PRO A 59 -30.67 2.20 3.03
C PRO A 59 -31.73 1.09 3.17
N ALA A 60 -32.29 0.94 4.38
CA ALA A 60 -33.34 -0.04 4.64
C ALA A 60 -34.48 0.09 3.62
N GLY A 61 -34.95 -1.06 3.08
CA GLY A 61 -35.93 -1.08 2.02
C GLY A 61 -35.42 -0.70 0.64
N GLY A 62 -34.11 -0.42 0.48
CA GLY A 62 -33.49 -0.05 -0.76
C GLY A 62 -33.13 -1.22 -1.67
N ARG A 63 -32.25 -0.95 -2.65
CA ARG A 63 -31.73 -1.93 -3.61
C ARG A 63 -30.25 -2.21 -3.43
N ALA A 64 -29.56 -1.41 -2.63
CA ALA A 64 -28.16 -1.58 -2.37
C ALA A 64 -27.97 -2.51 -1.16
N VAL A 65 -27.11 -3.49 -1.32
CA VAL A 65 -26.68 -4.41 -0.27
C VAL A 65 -25.26 -4.04 0.12
N MET A 66 -25.06 -3.75 1.40
CA MET A 66 -23.76 -3.48 1.97
C MET A 66 -23.13 -4.80 2.45
N ILE A 67 -21.99 -5.14 1.92
CA ILE A 67 -21.15 -6.24 2.36
C ILE A 67 -20.02 -5.65 3.20
N ASP A 68 -19.87 -6.15 4.42
CA ASP A 68 -18.85 -5.73 5.38
C ASP A 68 -17.88 -6.90 5.61
N LEU A 69 -16.74 -6.85 4.94
CA LEU A 69 -15.69 -7.86 5.05
C LEU A 69 -14.74 -7.49 6.19
N SER A 70 -14.56 -8.41 7.13
CA SER A 70 -13.61 -8.27 8.22
C SER A 70 -12.15 -8.31 7.76
N ALA A 71 -11.24 -7.83 8.58
CA ALA A 71 -9.81 -7.91 8.30
C ALA A 71 -9.32 -9.36 8.08
N SER A 72 -9.89 -10.32 8.80
CA SER A 72 -9.57 -11.75 8.64
C SER A 72 -10.07 -12.33 7.32
N GLU A 73 -11.22 -11.90 6.83
CA GLU A 73 -11.75 -12.28 5.53
C GLU A 73 -10.92 -11.70 4.39
N MET A 74 -10.35 -10.53 4.59
CA MET A 74 -9.47 -9.86 3.64
C MET A 74 -8.00 -10.32 3.70
N THR A 75 -7.67 -11.36 4.49
CA THR A 75 -6.30 -11.91 4.58
C THR A 75 -6.04 -12.91 3.44
N ALA A 76 -6.02 -12.40 2.21
CA ALA A 76 -5.77 -13.18 1.00
C ALA A 76 -5.34 -12.25 -0.13
N ASP A 77 -4.72 -12.76 -1.18
CA ASP A 77 -4.38 -11.99 -2.38
C ASP A 77 -5.60 -11.87 -3.30
N ASN A 78 -6.43 -12.90 -3.33
CA ASN A 78 -7.68 -12.92 -4.05
C ASN A 78 -8.83 -13.35 -3.13
N VAL A 79 -9.84 -12.50 -3.04
CA VAL A 79 -11.07 -12.74 -2.27
C VAL A 79 -12.24 -12.80 -3.23
N VAL A 80 -12.94 -13.93 -3.25
CA VAL A 80 -14.14 -14.11 -4.05
C VAL A 80 -15.35 -14.17 -3.12
N VAL A 81 -16.33 -13.31 -3.36
CA VAL A 81 -17.61 -13.35 -2.66
C VAL A 81 -18.67 -13.91 -3.63
N GLN A 82 -19.27 -15.01 -3.27
CA GLN A 82 -20.38 -15.62 -3.98
C GLN A 82 -21.69 -15.18 -3.32
N CYS A 83 -22.63 -14.71 -4.14
CA CYS A 83 -23.96 -14.27 -3.72
C CYS A 83 -25.00 -15.17 -4.39
N VAL A 84 -25.54 -16.12 -3.66
CA VAL A 84 -26.52 -17.12 -4.14
C VAL A 84 -27.74 -17.08 -3.23
N ASP A 85 -28.92 -16.88 -3.79
CA ASP A 85 -30.16 -17.02 -3.02
C ASP A 85 -30.51 -18.51 -2.87
N ALA A 86 -30.05 -19.11 -1.78
CA ALA A 86 -30.18 -20.52 -1.54
C ALA A 86 -31.64 -20.97 -1.25
N ALA A 87 -32.50 -20.07 -0.80
CA ALA A 87 -33.82 -20.42 -0.29
C ALA A 87 -35.00 -19.79 -1.05
N GLY A 88 -34.80 -18.63 -1.66
CA GLY A 88 -35.93 -17.79 -2.05
C GLY A 88 -36.08 -17.53 -3.56
N ALA A 89 -35.07 -17.75 -4.37
CA ALA A 89 -35.04 -17.37 -5.80
C ALA A 89 -35.47 -15.92 -6.05
N GLU A 90 -35.04 -15.00 -5.16
CA GLU A 90 -35.35 -13.57 -5.26
C GLU A 90 -34.45 -12.85 -6.23
N TRP A 91 -33.17 -13.27 -6.30
CA TRP A 91 -32.13 -12.65 -7.16
C TRP A 91 -31.32 -13.70 -7.92
N CYS A 92 -30.65 -13.24 -8.96
CA CYS A 92 -29.74 -14.06 -9.76
C CYS A 92 -28.40 -14.22 -9.07
N ASP A 93 -27.79 -15.39 -9.19
CA ASP A 93 -26.46 -15.68 -8.67
C ASP A 93 -25.43 -14.70 -9.22
N GLN A 94 -24.57 -14.24 -8.34
CA GLN A 94 -23.49 -13.29 -8.68
C GLN A 94 -22.19 -13.71 -8.01
N MET A 95 -21.08 -13.35 -8.64
CA MET A 95 -19.74 -13.51 -8.10
C MET A 95 -18.99 -12.19 -8.15
N ILE A 96 -18.32 -11.84 -7.08
CA ILE A 96 -17.48 -10.65 -6.96
C ILE A 96 -16.08 -11.11 -6.68
N ASN A 97 -15.14 -10.69 -7.52
CA ASN A 97 -13.74 -10.98 -7.34
C ASN A 97 -13.03 -9.70 -6.89
N LEU A 98 -12.37 -9.75 -5.74
CA LEU A 98 -11.58 -8.67 -5.16
C LEU A 98 -10.12 -9.09 -5.13
N GLN A 99 -9.27 -8.33 -5.79
CA GLN A 99 -7.82 -8.45 -5.63
C GLN A 99 -7.37 -7.48 -4.56
N THR A 100 -6.62 -7.97 -3.60
CA THR A 100 -6.08 -7.15 -2.51
C THR A 100 -4.65 -6.72 -2.80
N THR A 101 -4.24 -5.62 -2.22
CA THR A 101 -2.86 -5.12 -2.26
C THR A 101 -2.25 -5.09 -0.87
N VAL A 102 -0.97 -5.37 -0.78
CA VAL A 102 -0.23 -5.27 0.49
C VAL A 102 -0.05 -3.82 0.90
N SER A 103 0.20 -2.95 -0.08
CA SER A 103 0.39 -1.51 0.12
C SER A 103 -0.53 -0.73 -0.81
N GLN A 104 -1.16 0.31 -0.30
CA GLN A 104 -1.91 1.27 -1.10
C GLN A 104 -0.99 2.41 -1.54
N LEU A 105 -1.40 3.14 -2.58
CA LEU A 105 -0.63 4.28 -3.09
C LEU A 105 -0.39 5.34 -1.99
N ASP A 106 -1.37 5.53 -1.12
CA ASP A 106 -1.29 6.45 0.01
C ASP A 106 -0.26 5.99 1.06
N ASP A 107 -0.05 4.68 1.23
CA ASP A 107 0.99 4.13 2.12
C ASP A 107 2.40 4.45 1.61
N LEU A 108 2.57 4.48 0.28
CA LEU A 108 3.86 4.79 -0.37
C LEU A 108 4.18 6.28 -0.31
N ALA A 109 3.14 7.13 -0.33
CA ALA A 109 3.27 8.59 -0.33
C ALA A 109 3.14 9.22 1.06
N THR A 110 3.20 8.44 2.15
CA THR A 110 3.12 9.01 3.49
C THR A 110 4.33 9.88 3.79
N ALA A 111 4.12 10.95 4.57
CA ALA A 111 5.19 11.83 5.03
C ALA A 111 6.34 11.06 5.71
N THR A 112 6.02 9.92 6.34
CA THR A 112 7.00 9.03 6.98
C THR A 112 7.92 8.36 5.96
N ASN A 113 7.37 7.86 4.84
CA ASN A 113 8.17 7.24 3.78
C ASN A 113 8.98 8.29 3.02
N LEU A 114 8.42 9.48 2.84
CA LEU A 114 9.13 10.60 2.22
C LEU A 114 10.24 11.13 3.13
N ALA A 115 10.03 11.14 4.44
CA ALA A 115 11.04 11.53 5.44
C ALA A 115 12.20 10.51 5.53
N ALA A 116 11.97 9.25 5.13
CA ALA A 116 13.01 8.23 5.05
C ALA A 116 13.89 8.35 3.80
N VAL A 117 13.48 9.14 2.80
CA VAL A 117 14.31 9.43 1.63
C VAL A 117 15.45 10.38 2.07
N PRO A 118 16.71 9.98 1.92
CA PRO A 118 17.82 10.84 2.32
C PRO A 118 17.76 12.19 1.61
N THR A 119 17.95 13.25 2.34
CA THR A 119 18.03 14.59 1.74
C THR A 119 19.26 14.70 0.84
N SER A 120 19.25 15.63 -0.11
CA SER A 120 20.42 15.91 -0.95
C SER A 120 21.67 16.22 -0.14
N ALA A 121 21.50 16.86 1.02
CA ALA A 121 22.59 17.13 1.96
C ALA A 121 23.12 15.83 2.60
N ALA A 122 22.24 14.92 3.03
CA ALA A 122 22.64 13.65 3.62
C ALA A 122 23.35 12.74 2.59
N ILE A 123 22.88 12.74 1.34
CA ILE A 123 23.54 12.02 0.24
C ILE A 123 24.92 12.65 -0.04
N ALA A 124 25.00 13.96 -0.11
CA ALA A 124 26.26 14.65 -0.32
C ALA A 124 27.27 14.38 0.81
N ASP A 125 26.82 14.41 2.06
CA ASP A 125 27.68 14.10 3.21
C ASP A 125 28.15 12.64 3.17
N ALA A 126 27.26 11.68 2.85
CA ALA A 126 27.63 10.26 2.73
C ALA A 126 28.69 10.03 1.63
N VAL A 127 28.53 10.69 0.47
CA VAL A 127 29.47 10.60 -0.66
C VAL A 127 30.82 11.23 -0.28
N TRP A 128 30.80 12.37 0.43
CA TRP A 128 32.04 13.06 0.84
C TRP A 128 32.78 12.34 1.99
N ASP A 129 32.07 11.57 2.79
CA ASP A 129 32.66 10.81 3.89
C ASP A 129 33.00 9.35 3.49
N GLU A 130 32.74 8.96 2.23
CA GLU A 130 33.17 7.66 1.71
C GLU A 130 34.69 7.56 1.72
N VAL A 131 35.19 6.44 2.19
CA VAL A 131 36.63 6.15 2.25
C VAL A 131 37.11 5.76 0.85
N VAL A 132 37.97 6.59 0.26
CA VAL A 132 38.42 6.46 -1.11
C VAL A 132 39.60 5.51 -1.27
N ASP A 133 40.48 5.46 -0.27
CA ASP A 133 41.73 4.70 -0.30
C ASP A 133 41.95 3.74 0.89
N GLY A 134 40.89 3.48 1.64
CA GLY A 134 40.94 2.66 2.87
C GLY A 134 41.28 3.42 4.14
N THR A 135 41.76 4.65 4.03
CA THR A 135 42.14 5.51 5.18
C THR A 135 41.66 6.94 5.08
N THR A 136 41.39 7.43 3.88
CA THR A 136 41.09 8.84 3.63
C THR A 136 39.69 8.97 3.02
N THR A 137 38.84 9.79 3.62
CA THR A 137 37.52 10.10 3.03
C THR A 137 37.63 11.03 1.82
N ALA A 138 36.64 11.04 0.94
CA ALA A 138 36.58 11.94 -0.21
C ALA A 138 36.73 13.42 0.24
N ARG A 139 36.12 13.79 1.36
CA ARG A 139 36.24 15.14 1.97
C ARG A 139 37.65 15.46 2.40
N GLN A 140 38.38 14.53 2.98
CA GLN A 140 39.76 14.67 3.39
C GLN A 140 40.70 14.79 2.18
N SER A 141 40.49 13.95 1.15
CA SER A 141 41.26 14.01 -0.09
C SER A 141 41.17 15.38 -0.77
N VAL A 142 39.95 15.95 -0.86
CA VAL A 142 39.78 17.30 -1.45
C VAL A 142 40.45 18.36 -0.58
N ARG A 143 40.37 18.28 0.75
CA ARG A 143 41.03 19.21 1.66
C ARG A 143 42.57 19.15 1.52
N LEU A 144 43.11 17.94 1.43
CA LEU A 144 44.55 17.76 1.25
C LEU A 144 45.01 18.33 -0.11
N SER A 145 44.30 18.06 -1.19
CA SER A 145 44.58 18.58 -2.51
C SER A 145 44.50 20.10 -2.55
N ASN A 146 43.44 20.69 -1.98
CA ASN A 146 43.28 22.14 -1.94
C ASN A 146 44.31 22.80 -1.06
N SER A 147 44.69 22.21 0.06
CA SER A 147 45.76 22.72 0.93
C SER A 147 47.08 22.69 0.19
N ALA A 148 47.39 21.61 -0.51
CA ALA A 148 48.62 21.50 -1.29
C ALA A 148 48.71 22.54 -2.41
N LEU A 149 47.60 22.79 -3.11
CA LEU A 149 47.54 23.77 -4.20
C LEU A 149 47.50 25.22 -3.66
N GLY A 150 46.65 25.48 -2.67
CA GLY A 150 46.48 26.82 -2.12
C GLY A 150 47.69 27.33 -1.35
N GLY A 151 48.43 26.46 -0.70
CA GLY A 151 49.60 26.85 0.05
C GLY A 151 50.77 27.27 -0.82
N LYS A 152 50.87 26.73 -2.02
CA LYS A 152 51.87 27.22 -3.00
C LYS A 152 51.54 28.60 -3.53
N ALA A 153 50.24 28.88 -3.68
CA ALA A 153 49.81 30.18 -4.21
C ALA A 153 49.83 31.29 -3.19
N SER A 154 49.62 31.00 -1.91
CA SER A 154 49.47 32.00 -0.83
C SER A 154 50.60 32.07 0.18
N GLY A 155 51.58 31.18 0.11
CA GLY A 155 52.68 31.14 1.10
C GLY A 155 52.22 30.78 2.51
N LEU A 156 51.02 30.17 2.67
CA LEU A 156 50.46 29.85 3.94
C LEU A 156 51.15 28.65 4.59
N ASN A 157 51.64 28.86 5.81
CA ASN A 157 52.36 27.90 6.65
C ASN A 157 51.60 26.58 6.89
N THR A 158 50.30 26.57 6.81
CA THR A 158 49.47 25.36 7.00
C THR A 158 49.75 24.29 5.96
N THR A 159 50.18 24.65 4.77
CA THR A 159 50.47 23.72 3.68
C THR A 159 51.87 23.14 3.80
N THR A 160 52.75 23.84 4.44
CA THR A 160 54.11 23.34 4.68
C THR A 160 54.11 22.19 5.68
N ALA A 161 53.19 22.16 6.62
CA ALA A 161 53.02 21.03 7.54
C ALA A 161 52.52 19.77 6.81
N VAL A 162 51.52 19.92 5.92
CA VAL A 162 51.00 18.81 5.14
C VAL A 162 52.06 18.24 4.17
N TYR A 163 52.88 19.09 3.61
CA TYR A 163 53.99 18.67 2.73
C TYR A 163 55.14 17.95 3.50
N ARG A 164 55.31 18.24 4.77
CA ARG A 164 56.31 17.56 5.60
C ARG A 164 55.88 16.16 6.01
N ASP A 165 54.57 15.95 6.14
CA ASP A 165 54.01 14.65 6.49
C ASP A 165 53.91 13.71 5.29
N LEU A 166 54.04 14.25 4.06
CA LEU A 166 53.99 13.47 2.81
C LEU A 166 55.39 13.24 2.19
N ALA A 167 56.46 13.80 2.75
CA ALA A 167 57.84 13.60 2.35
C ALA A 167 58.56 12.65 3.32
#